data_f4e5647985f15c6aee993905390c9263
#
_entry.id   f4e5647985f15c6aee993905390c9263
#
_cell.length_a   1.000
_cell.length_b   1.000
_cell.length_c   1.000
_cell.angle_alpha   90.00
_cell.angle_beta   90.00
_cell.angle_gamma   90.00
#
_symmetry.space_group_name_H-M   'P 1'
#
loop_
_entity.id
_entity.type
_entity.pdbx_description
1 polymer ?
#
loop_
_entity_poly.entity_id
_entity_poly.type
_entity_poly.pdbx_seq_one_letter_code
_entity_poly.pdbx_strand_id
1 'polypeptide(L)'
;LKPVIQQGASDSAALDNVFELLNISGQPAPLAKLMLVPDAWSKKNKTLPKDHQQLFNFLNSTMEPWDGPAAIAGTDNEWVIAANDRNGLRPLRYAITKDKLLFAGSETGMIELNEKRILSKGRLGPGEIIGVRIEKGKVFTNKQIKDYLAKEYKHFNSQIIDLDDKLTIEDERNS
;
A
#
# COMPACT_ATOMS: atom_id res chain seq x y z
N LEU A 1 2.18 13.56 -20.72
CA LEU A 1 1.91 13.56 -19.29
C LEU A 1 2.77 14.57 -18.50
N LYS A 2 3.04 15.74 -19.00
CA LYS A 2 3.71 16.82 -18.25
C LYS A 2 2.85 18.08 -18.30
N PRO A 3 2.65 18.77 -17.17
CA PRO A 3 3.10 18.40 -15.81
C PRO A 3 2.25 17.26 -15.22
N VAL A 4 2.88 16.34 -14.48
CA VAL A 4 2.18 15.25 -13.76
C VAL A 4 1.31 15.84 -12.67
N ILE A 5 1.86 16.76 -11.90
CA ILE A 5 1.15 17.49 -10.85
C ILE A 5 0.77 18.87 -11.39
N GLN A 6 -0.51 19.19 -11.37
CA GLN A 6 -1.01 20.48 -11.80
C GLN A 6 -0.82 21.53 -10.70
N GLN A 7 -0.34 22.70 -11.05
CA GLN A 7 -0.18 23.81 -10.09
C GLN A 7 -1.57 24.20 -9.53
N GLY A 8 -1.66 24.27 -8.20
CA GLY A 8 -2.92 24.59 -7.50
C GLY A 8 -3.89 23.43 -7.36
N ALA A 9 -3.51 22.22 -7.76
CA ALA A 9 -4.31 21.01 -7.50
C ALA A 9 -4.31 20.68 -5.99
N SER A 10 -5.36 19.97 -5.55
CA SER A 10 -5.41 19.44 -4.18
C SER A 10 -4.41 18.30 -3.98
N ASP A 11 -4.04 18.03 -2.73
CA ASP A 11 -3.15 16.91 -2.39
C ASP A 11 -3.66 15.57 -2.89
N SER A 12 -4.98 15.34 -2.80
CA SER A 12 -5.61 14.11 -3.32
C SER A 12 -5.53 14.02 -4.85
N ALA A 13 -5.69 15.15 -5.57
CA ALA A 13 -5.52 15.15 -7.02
C ALA A 13 -4.06 14.89 -7.41
N ALA A 14 -3.09 15.39 -6.64
CA ALA A 14 -1.68 15.07 -6.82
C ALA A 14 -1.41 13.58 -6.60
N LEU A 15 -2.00 12.98 -5.55
CA LEU A 15 -1.92 11.55 -5.29
C LEU A 15 -2.46 10.73 -6.47
N ASP A 16 -3.65 11.09 -6.99
CA ASP A 16 -4.27 10.40 -8.12
C ASP A 16 -3.39 10.45 -9.38
N ASN A 17 -2.85 11.63 -9.69
CA ASN A 17 -1.98 11.81 -10.86
C ASN A 17 -0.69 10.98 -10.76
N VAL A 18 -0.08 10.91 -9.59
CA VAL A 18 1.15 10.11 -9.40
C VAL A 18 0.82 8.62 -9.37
N PHE A 19 -0.32 8.22 -8.80
CA PHE A 19 -0.78 6.84 -8.85
C PHE A 19 -1.00 6.38 -10.30
N GLU A 20 -1.66 7.19 -11.13
CA GLU A 20 -1.85 6.92 -12.56
C GLU A 20 -0.50 6.82 -13.28
N LEU A 21 0.44 7.76 -13.03
CA LEU A 21 1.77 7.72 -13.63
C LEU A 21 2.50 6.42 -13.31
N LEU A 22 2.46 5.97 -12.06
CA LEU A 22 3.08 4.71 -11.63
C LEU A 22 2.46 3.51 -12.37
N ASN A 23 1.13 3.47 -12.48
CA ASN A 23 0.43 2.40 -13.20
C ASN A 23 0.78 2.38 -14.68
N ILE A 24 0.81 3.54 -15.35
CA ILE A 24 1.20 3.66 -16.77
C ILE A 24 2.68 3.25 -16.97
N SER A 25 3.53 3.48 -15.97
CA SER A 25 4.94 3.05 -16.01
C SER A 25 5.12 1.56 -15.70
N GLY A 26 4.04 0.81 -15.51
CA GLY A 26 4.06 -0.65 -15.32
C GLY A 26 4.12 -1.10 -13.86
N GLN A 27 3.95 -0.20 -12.90
CA GLN A 27 3.83 -0.60 -11.50
C GLN A 27 2.39 -1.06 -11.22
N PRO A 28 2.17 -2.28 -10.69
CA PRO A 28 0.82 -2.73 -10.36
C PRO A 28 0.20 -1.88 -9.25
N ALA A 29 -1.12 -1.69 -9.29
CA ALA A 29 -1.85 -0.85 -8.35
C ALA A 29 -1.53 -1.10 -6.86
N PRO A 30 -1.37 -2.34 -6.38
CA PRO A 30 -0.95 -2.58 -5.00
C PRO A 30 0.45 -2.04 -4.69
N LEU A 31 1.39 -2.13 -5.63
CA LEU A 31 2.75 -1.61 -5.44
C LEU A 31 2.75 -0.08 -5.48
N ALA A 32 2.07 0.52 -6.45
CA ALA A 32 1.91 1.97 -6.56
C ALA A 32 1.33 2.56 -5.26
N LYS A 33 0.32 1.90 -4.67
CA LYS A 33 -0.22 2.28 -3.36
C LYS A 33 0.83 2.20 -2.26
N LEU A 34 1.62 1.14 -2.17
CA LEU A 34 2.65 1.01 -1.13
C LEU A 34 3.82 1.98 -1.32
N MET A 35 4.12 2.38 -2.55
CA MET A 35 5.11 3.44 -2.84
C MET A 35 4.64 4.80 -2.33
N LEU A 36 3.38 5.14 -2.62
CA LEU A 36 2.79 6.44 -2.27
C LEU A 36 2.35 6.52 -0.81
N VAL A 37 1.73 5.45 -0.31
CA VAL A 37 1.16 5.40 1.04
C VAL A 37 1.64 4.10 1.71
N PRO A 38 2.90 4.06 2.18
CA PRO A 38 3.44 2.90 2.88
C PRO A 38 2.79 2.74 4.25
N ASP A 39 2.93 1.55 4.81
CA ASP A 39 2.58 1.31 6.22
C ASP A 39 3.41 2.21 7.13
N ALA A 40 2.86 2.54 8.29
CA ALA A 40 3.60 3.19 9.37
C ALA A 40 4.59 2.17 9.98
N TRP A 41 5.71 1.95 9.31
CA TRP A 41 6.74 1.02 9.74
C TRP A 41 7.97 1.75 10.29
N SER A 42 8.56 1.21 11.35
CA SER A 42 9.86 1.66 11.86
C SER A 42 10.79 0.46 12.06
N LYS A 43 12.10 0.65 11.94
CA LYS A 43 13.12 -0.38 12.23
C LYS A 43 12.96 -1.02 13.63
N LYS A 44 12.31 -0.33 14.55
CA LYS A 44 12.00 -0.83 15.91
C LYS A 44 10.87 -1.86 15.92
N ASN A 45 10.07 -1.96 14.87
CA ASN A 45 8.94 -2.88 14.78
C ASN A 45 9.41 -4.25 14.27
N LYS A 46 10.04 -5.04 15.15
CA LYS A 46 10.63 -6.37 14.85
C LYS A 46 9.60 -7.45 14.46
N THR A 47 8.32 -7.12 14.40
CA THR A 47 7.24 -8.10 14.13
C THR A 47 7.00 -8.37 12.64
N LEU A 48 7.53 -7.52 11.74
CA LEU A 48 7.39 -7.72 10.30
C LEU A 48 8.39 -8.75 9.76
N PRO A 49 7.96 -9.61 8.81
CA PRO A 49 8.87 -10.50 8.10
C PRO A 49 10.01 -9.72 7.42
N LYS A 50 11.21 -10.32 7.37
CA LYS A 50 12.39 -9.67 6.76
C LYS A 50 12.14 -9.22 5.31
N ASP A 51 11.47 -10.05 4.52
CA ASP A 51 11.15 -9.75 3.12
C ASP A 51 10.24 -8.51 3.00
N HIS A 52 9.29 -8.33 3.93
CA HIS A 52 8.46 -7.13 3.98
C HIS A 52 9.26 -5.89 4.40
N GLN A 53 10.17 -6.04 5.39
CA GLN A 53 11.04 -4.93 5.81
C GLN A 53 11.92 -4.45 4.65
N GLN A 54 12.49 -5.38 3.89
CA GLN A 54 13.30 -5.08 2.72
C GLN A 54 12.49 -4.36 1.64
N LEU A 55 11.28 -4.87 1.34
CA LEU A 55 10.36 -4.20 0.40
C LEU A 55 10.09 -2.76 0.84
N PHE A 56 9.72 -2.53 2.10
CA PHE A 56 9.42 -1.18 2.59
C PHE A 56 10.65 -0.27 2.60
N ASN A 57 11.82 -0.78 2.95
CA ASN A 57 13.06 0.00 2.84
C ASN A 57 13.31 0.47 1.40
N PHE A 58 13.14 -0.44 0.43
CA PHE A 58 13.27 -0.10 -0.98
C PHE A 58 12.25 0.97 -1.39
N LEU A 59 10.97 0.77 -1.09
CA LEU A 59 9.90 1.70 -1.48
C LEU A 59 10.12 3.08 -0.86
N ASN A 60 10.49 3.15 0.41
CA ASN A 60 10.77 4.42 1.10
C ASN A 60 12.03 5.15 0.58
N SER A 61 12.96 4.43 -0.07
CA SER A 61 14.13 5.04 -0.69
C SER A 61 13.88 5.55 -2.10
N THR A 62 12.79 5.13 -2.74
CA THR A 62 12.47 5.49 -4.13
C THR A 62 11.57 6.71 -4.24
N MET A 63 10.74 6.98 -3.25
CA MET A 63 9.74 8.04 -3.30
C MET A 63 9.43 8.56 -1.91
N GLU A 64 9.20 9.87 -1.80
CA GLU A 64 8.66 10.48 -0.60
C GLU A 64 7.20 10.04 -0.40
N PRO A 65 6.85 9.51 0.78
CA PRO A 65 5.48 9.06 1.03
C PRO A 65 4.49 10.23 1.08
N TRP A 66 3.33 10.04 0.46
CA TRP A 66 2.20 10.92 0.66
C TRP A 66 1.62 10.72 2.08
N ASP A 67 1.31 11.79 2.75
CA ASP A 67 0.69 11.75 4.09
C ASP A 67 -0.59 12.59 4.11
N GLY A 68 -1.61 12.04 4.74
CA GLY A 68 -2.91 12.67 4.87
C GLY A 68 -4.03 11.64 5.06
N PRO A 69 -5.21 12.07 5.55
CA PRO A 69 -6.36 11.18 5.74
C PRO A 69 -6.98 10.80 4.39
N ALA A 70 -6.94 9.51 4.04
CA ALA A 70 -7.54 9.01 2.80
C ALA A 70 -8.09 7.58 2.95
N ALA A 71 -9.21 7.35 2.26
CA ALA A 71 -9.67 6.03 1.88
C ALA A 71 -9.49 5.93 0.37
N ILE A 72 -8.64 5.00 -0.08
CA ILE A 72 -8.17 4.92 -1.46
C ILE A 72 -8.85 3.76 -2.16
N ALA A 73 -9.37 3.99 -3.36
CA ALA A 73 -9.78 2.96 -4.29
C ALA A 73 -9.02 3.16 -5.59
N GLY A 74 -8.47 2.08 -6.15
CA GLY A 74 -7.67 2.17 -7.37
C GLY A 74 -7.72 0.90 -8.22
N THR A 75 -7.35 1.03 -9.48
CA THR A 75 -7.28 -0.08 -10.43
C THR A 75 -6.22 0.17 -11.49
N ASP A 76 -5.62 -0.91 -12.01
CA ASP A 76 -4.63 -0.90 -13.11
C ASP A 76 -4.97 -1.89 -14.23
N ASN A 77 -6.23 -2.33 -14.36
CA ASN A 77 -6.73 -3.39 -15.22
C ASN A 77 -6.40 -4.83 -14.77
N GLU A 78 -5.39 -5.06 -13.94
CA GLU A 78 -5.10 -6.37 -13.33
C GLU A 78 -5.65 -6.46 -11.91
N TRP A 79 -5.61 -5.38 -11.19
CA TRP A 79 -6.02 -5.27 -9.80
C TRP A 79 -7.12 -4.23 -9.61
N VAL A 80 -8.03 -4.53 -8.71
CA VAL A 80 -8.88 -3.54 -8.04
C VAL A 80 -8.52 -3.57 -6.57
N ILE A 81 -8.17 -2.42 -6.00
CA ILE A 81 -7.74 -2.30 -4.62
C ILE A 81 -8.59 -1.32 -3.83
N ALA A 82 -8.69 -1.56 -2.54
CA ALA A 82 -9.13 -0.59 -1.55
C ALA A 82 -8.11 -0.55 -0.42
N ALA A 83 -7.71 0.64 0.01
CA ALA A 83 -6.64 0.82 0.96
C ALA A 83 -6.88 2.02 1.88
N ASN A 84 -6.30 1.94 3.06
CA ASN A 84 -6.35 3.01 4.04
C ASN A 84 -5.10 3.88 3.98
N ASP A 85 -5.19 5.10 4.49
CA ASP A 85 -4.05 5.99 4.70
C ASP A 85 -3.07 5.40 5.71
N ARG A 86 -1.86 5.96 5.76
CA ARG A 86 -0.75 5.49 6.58
C ARG A 86 -1.10 5.37 8.07
N ASN A 87 -1.89 6.31 8.57
CA ASN A 87 -2.24 6.41 9.99
C ASN A 87 -3.64 5.84 10.29
N GLY A 88 -4.40 5.45 9.26
CA GLY A 88 -5.75 4.92 9.40
C GLY A 88 -6.75 5.95 9.94
N LEU A 89 -6.58 7.21 9.55
CA LEU A 89 -7.42 8.32 10.02
C LEU A 89 -8.83 8.23 9.44
N ARG A 90 -8.97 7.76 8.20
CA ARG A 90 -10.27 7.47 7.61
C ARG A 90 -10.70 6.03 7.92
N PRO A 91 -11.95 5.79 8.29
CA PRO A 91 -12.45 4.42 8.38
C PRO A 91 -12.57 3.82 6.98
N LEU A 92 -12.17 2.57 6.82
CA LEU A 92 -12.40 1.80 5.61
C LEU A 92 -12.81 0.38 5.98
N ARG A 93 -14.00 -0.01 5.56
CA ARG A 93 -14.60 -1.31 5.85
C ARG A 93 -14.77 -2.09 4.57
N TYR A 94 -14.83 -3.41 4.68
CA TYR A 94 -15.11 -4.27 3.55
C TYR A 94 -16.10 -5.38 3.90
N ALA A 95 -16.79 -5.87 2.88
CA ALA A 95 -17.62 -7.07 2.95
C ALA A 95 -17.37 -7.91 1.68
N ILE A 96 -17.24 -9.22 1.87
CA ILE A 96 -17.15 -10.21 0.79
C ILE A 96 -18.40 -11.07 0.85
N THR A 97 -19.09 -11.21 -0.26
CA THR A 97 -20.31 -11.99 -0.34
C THR A 97 -20.07 -13.41 -0.88
N LYS A 98 -21.01 -14.32 -0.66
CA LYS A 98 -20.97 -15.69 -1.16
C LYS A 98 -20.95 -15.80 -2.68
N ASP A 99 -21.51 -14.80 -3.37
CA ASP A 99 -21.48 -14.63 -4.82
C ASP A 99 -20.22 -13.90 -5.33
N LYS A 100 -19.18 -13.81 -4.47
CA LYS A 100 -17.84 -13.32 -4.80
C LYS A 100 -17.77 -11.83 -5.14
N LEU A 101 -18.66 -11.01 -4.62
CA LEU A 101 -18.53 -9.56 -4.70
C LEU A 101 -17.74 -9.05 -3.50
N LEU A 102 -16.82 -8.11 -3.74
CA LEU A 102 -16.11 -7.34 -2.73
C LEU A 102 -16.67 -5.92 -2.72
N PHE A 103 -17.15 -5.51 -1.57
CA PHE A 103 -17.57 -4.14 -1.29
C PHE A 103 -16.58 -3.52 -0.32
N ALA A 104 -16.13 -2.30 -0.62
CA ALA A 104 -15.28 -1.53 0.29
C ALA A 104 -15.80 -0.09 0.36
N GLY A 105 -15.79 0.48 1.56
CA GLY A 105 -16.28 1.85 1.77
C GLY A 105 -16.03 2.34 3.19
N SER A 106 -16.14 3.65 3.37
CA SER A 106 -15.88 4.32 4.66
C SER A 106 -16.93 3.98 5.72
N GLU A 107 -18.15 3.68 5.32
CA GLU A 107 -19.27 3.48 6.24
C GLU A 107 -20.03 2.17 5.98
N THR A 108 -20.66 1.65 7.03
CA THR A 108 -21.62 0.56 6.90
C THR A 108 -22.95 1.11 6.41
N GLY A 109 -23.65 0.37 5.54
CA GLY A 109 -24.96 0.78 5.02
C GLY A 109 -24.91 1.62 3.74
N MET A 110 -23.72 1.85 3.16
CA MET A 110 -23.59 2.48 1.84
C MET A 110 -24.25 1.65 0.74
N ILE A 111 -24.30 0.34 0.94
CA ILE A 111 -24.98 -0.61 0.06
C ILE A 111 -25.80 -1.53 0.95
N GLU A 112 -27.06 -1.75 0.56
CA GLU A 112 -27.92 -2.70 1.24
C GLU A 112 -27.44 -4.13 0.94
N LEU A 113 -26.84 -4.76 1.93
CA LEU A 113 -26.34 -6.14 1.84
C LEU A 113 -27.18 -7.05 2.73
N ASN A 114 -27.72 -8.11 2.14
CA ASN A 114 -28.34 -9.16 2.94
C ASN A 114 -27.26 -9.90 3.76
N GLU A 115 -27.33 -9.82 5.07
CA GLU A 115 -26.34 -10.41 5.97
C GLU A 115 -26.15 -11.92 5.75
N LYS A 116 -27.21 -12.65 5.36
CA LYS A 116 -27.13 -14.08 5.04
C LYS A 116 -26.23 -14.40 3.83
N ARG A 117 -25.98 -13.39 2.97
CA ARG A 117 -25.09 -13.51 1.81
C ARG A 117 -23.64 -13.10 2.12
N ILE A 118 -23.36 -12.49 3.25
CA ILE A 118 -22.02 -12.08 3.64
C ILE A 118 -21.22 -13.31 4.04
N LEU A 119 -20.08 -13.50 3.38
CA LEU A 119 -19.09 -14.52 3.67
C LEU A 119 -18.09 -14.05 4.72
N SER A 120 -17.62 -12.81 4.58
CA SER A 120 -16.65 -12.19 5.48
C SER A 120 -16.85 -10.68 5.47
N LYS A 121 -16.63 -10.04 6.61
CA LYS A 121 -16.61 -8.58 6.74
C LYS A 121 -15.49 -8.16 7.70
N GLY A 122 -14.93 -6.98 7.48
CA GLY A 122 -13.85 -6.49 8.31
C GLY A 122 -13.62 -4.99 8.12
N ARG A 123 -12.59 -4.51 8.80
CA ARG A 123 -12.09 -3.14 8.71
C ARG A 123 -10.61 -3.19 8.36
N LEU A 124 -10.18 -2.30 7.49
CA LEU A 124 -8.77 -2.09 7.23
C LEU A 124 -8.16 -1.18 8.30
N GLY A 125 -7.04 -1.59 8.82
CA GLY A 125 -6.22 -0.80 9.73
C GLY A 125 -5.34 0.22 9.01
N PRO A 126 -4.47 0.94 9.76
CA PRO A 126 -3.51 1.89 9.24
C PRO A 126 -2.62 1.27 8.14
N GLY A 127 -2.57 1.90 6.97
CA GLY A 127 -1.78 1.46 5.84
C GLY A 127 -2.24 0.17 5.17
N GLU A 128 -3.25 -0.53 5.70
CA GLU A 128 -3.71 -1.80 5.16
C GLU A 128 -4.41 -1.67 3.80
N ILE A 129 -4.33 -2.75 3.05
CA ILE A 129 -4.85 -2.88 1.69
C ILE A 129 -5.60 -4.20 1.53
N ILE A 130 -6.69 -4.19 0.79
CA ILE A 130 -7.37 -5.36 0.27
C ILE A 130 -7.51 -5.22 -1.25
N GLY A 131 -7.44 -6.30 -1.99
CA GLY A 131 -7.56 -6.22 -3.45
C GLY A 131 -8.09 -7.49 -4.09
N VAL A 132 -8.55 -7.34 -5.31
CA VAL A 132 -8.96 -8.44 -6.18
C VAL A 132 -8.03 -8.45 -7.39
N ARG A 133 -7.41 -9.60 -7.69
CA ARG A 133 -6.77 -9.81 -8.97
C ARG A 133 -7.84 -10.28 -9.96
N ILE A 134 -8.13 -9.44 -10.96
CA ILE A 134 -9.28 -9.59 -11.85
C ILE A 134 -9.24 -10.92 -12.59
N GLU A 135 -8.11 -11.22 -13.22
CA GLU A 135 -7.92 -12.48 -13.98
C GLU A 135 -8.18 -13.73 -13.13
N LYS A 136 -7.79 -13.70 -11.86
CA LYS A 136 -7.94 -14.85 -10.95
C LYS A 136 -9.27 -14.87 -10.22
N GLY A 137 -10.06 -13.80 -10.26
CA GLY A 137 -11.28 -13.65 -9.49
C GLY A 137 -11.09 -13.92 -7.98
N LYS A 138 -9.87 -13.58 -7.46
CA LYS A 138 -9.47 -13.92 -6.09
C LYS A 138 -9.23 -12.66 -5.28
N VAL A 139 -9.80 -12.62 -4.08
CA VAL A 139 -9.53 -11.59 -3.08
C VAL A 139 -8.21 -11.89 -2.37
N PHE A 140 -7.38 -10.88 -2.22
CA PHE A 140 -6.13 -10.90 -1.49
C PHE A 140 -6.24 -9.98 -0.28
N THR A 141 -5.92 -10.51 0.89
CA THR A 141 -5.81 -9.74 2.13
C THR A 141 -4.52 -8.92 2.15
N ASN A 142 -4.43 -7.98 3.10
CA ASN A 142 -3.23 -7.16 3.32
C ASN A 142 -1.93 -7.99 3.35
N LYS A 143 -1.92 -9.05 4.16
CA LYS A 143 -0.75 -9.94 4.26
C LYS A 143 -0.42 -10.61 2.92
N GLN A 144 -1.42 -11.15 2.23
CA GLN A 144 -1.22 -11.86 0.97
C GLN A 144 -0.71 -10.95 -0.15
N ILE A 145 -1.17 -9.68 -0.20
CA ILE A 145 -0.65 -8.68 -1.15
C ILE A 145 0.83 -8.40 -0.86
N LYS A 146 1.18 -8.17 0.40
CA LYS A 146 2.56 -7.89 0.81
C LYS A 146 3.48 -9.08 0.58
N ASP A 147 3.04 -10.30 0.89
CA ASP A 147 3.78 -11.53 0.60
C ASP A 147 4.03 -11.68 -0.92
N TYR A 148 3.00 -11.40 -1.73
CA TYR A 148 3.11 -11.44 -3.19
C TYR A 148 4.13 -10.41 -3.69
N LEU A 149 4.01 -9.15 -3.28
CA LEU A 149 4.90 -8.09 -3.71
C LEU A 149 6.35 -8.30 -3.23
N ALA A 150 6.55 -8.72 -2.00
CA ALA A 150 7.89 -9.01 -1.47
C ALA A 150 8.57 -10.14 -2.24
N LYS A 151 7.81 -11.13 -2.71
CA LYS A 151 8.32 -12.22 -3.55
C LYS A 151 8.68 -11.74 -4.97
N GLU A 152 7.78 -11.03 -5.63
CA GLU A 152 7.97 -10.54 -7.01
C GLU A 152 9.13 -9.53 -7.10
N TYR A 153 9.27 -8.67 -6.10
CA TYR A 153 10.26 -7.59 -6.08
C TYR A 153 11.49 -7.91 -5.22
N LYS A 154 11.73 -9.19 -4.93
CA LYS A 154 12.87 -9.64 -4.11
C LYS A 154 14.24 -9.20 -4.66
N HIS A 155 14.38 -9.06 -5.97
CA HIS A 155 15.63 -8.68 -6.63
C HIS A 155 16.05 -7.22 -6.34
N PHE A 156 15.14 -6.34 -5.93
CA PHE A 156 15.49 -4.98 -5.54
C PHE A 156 16.16 -4.91 -4.17
N ASN A 157 15.99 -5.92 -3.34
CA ASN A 157 16.46 -5.92 -1.95
C ASN A 157 18.00 -6.08 -1.84
N SER A 158 18.65 -6.67 -2.84
CA SER A 158 20.09 -6.92 -2.83
C SER A 158 20.94 -5.65 -3.05
N GLN A 159 20.32 -4.54 -3.41
CA GLN A 159 21.02 -3.29 -3.73
C GLN A 159 20.97 -2.25 -2.59
N ILE A 160 20.20 -2.49 -1.54
CA ILE A 160 20.10 -1.57 -0.40
C ILE A 160 21.19 -1.88 0.60
N ILE A 161 22.15 -0.98 0.73
CA ILE A 161 23.19 -0.99 1.75
C ILE A 161 22.73 -0.11 2.91
N ASP A 162 22.57 -0.70 4.09
CA ASP A 162 22.34 0.09 5.31
C ASP A 162 23.65 0.78 5.71
N LEU A 163 23.66 2.10 5.61
CA LEU A 163 24.85 2.89 5.93
C LEU A 163 25.16 2.86 7.43
N ASP A 164 24.15 2.71 8.27
CA ASP A 164 24.33 2.61 9.73
C ASP A 164 25.11 1.36 10.13
N ASP A 165 25.04 0.28 9.33
CA ASP A 165 25.81 -0.96 9.57
C ASP A 165 27.28 -0.83 9.12
N LYS A 166 27.65 0.21 8.36
CA LYS A 166 28.98 0.41 7.79
C LYS A 166 29.73 1.63 8.32
N LEU A 167 29.04 2.55 8.94
CA LEU A 167 29.64 3.71 9.59
C LEU A 167 29.98 3.37 11.05
N THR A 168 31.02 2.61 11.28
CA THR A 168 31.76 2.68 12.54
C THR A 168 32.52 4.01 12.50
N ILE A 169 31.95 5.02 13.13
CA ILE A 169 32.70 6.22 13.48
C ILE A 169 33.68 5.78 14.55
N GLU A 170 34.89 5.44 14.16
CA GLU A 170 36.01 5.38 15.11
C GLU A 170 36.11 6.78 15.72
N ASP A 171 35.85 6.84 17.01
CA ASP A 171 35.96 8.05 17.79
C ASP A 171 37.45 8.43 17.85
N GLU A 172 37.93 9.26 16.92
CA GLU A 172 39.28 9.87 16.97
C GLU A 172 39.35 10.89 18.11
N ARG A 173 38.95 10.53 19.30
CA ARG A 173 39.14 11.29 20.52
C ARG A 173 40.10 10.56 21.47
N ASN A 174 41.23 10.13 20.94
CA ASN A 174 42.40 9.78 21.78
C ASN A 174 43.66 10.05 21.00
N SER A 175 44.03 11.29 20.91
CA SER A 175 45.38 11.75 20.62
C SER A 175 45.62 13.01 21.43
#